data_4c5408cfac7e8c0b5541d8614ad9706f
#
_entry.id   4c5408cfac7e8c0b5541d8614ad9706f
#
_cell.length_a   1.000
_cell.length_b   1.000
_cell.length_c   1.000
_cell.angle_alpha   90.00
_cell.angle_beta   90.00
_cell.angle_gamma   90.00
#
_symmetry.space_group_name_H-M   'P 1'
#
loop_
_entity.id
_entity.type
_entity.pdbx_description
1 polymer ?
#
loop_
_entity_poly.entity_id
_entity_poly.type
_entity_poly.pdbx_seq_one_letter_code
_entity_poly.pdbx_strand_id
1 'polypeptide(L)'
;MLYAIGLRLIKPPFFPLKEINIQVINGTGSSNMELQRITHEQIEHIARNEIKGNFLSMNLVDVRDAFIRLPWIREAKVKREWPHGLNVTVEEHRALAHWGSHALVNTYGEVFRVSIDEKLPVFIGPKEDSAQEVAQQYQRFSRILAPIQQDIAEINLSPRHAWRIQLDTGTVLELGRNEIEIRLARYVSVYNHSIARLNQQEPLAYVDLRYPDGFAVRMPEVTPHVPRESGGRKAT
;
A
#
# COMPACT_ATOMS: atom_id res chain seq x y z
N MET A 1 -51.51 26.92 -2.45
CA MET A 1 -51.00 27.26 -3.80
C MET A 1 -49.48 27.40 -3.86
N LEU A 2 -48.80 28.05 -2.93
CA LEU A 2 -47.34 28.20 -2.89
C LEU A 2 -46.57 26.86 -2.81
N TYR A 3 -47.08 25.90 -2.04
CA TYR A 3 -46.46 24.57 -1.90
C TYR A 3 -46.41 23.75 -3.21
N ALA A 4 -47.50 23.86 -4.01
CA ALA A 4 -47.55 23.16 -5.31
C ALA A 4 -46.64 23.79 -6.37
N ILE A 5 -46.36 25.11 -6.27
CA ILE A 5 -45.43 25.83 -7.15
C ILE A 5 -44.00 25.40 -6.80
N GLY A 6 -43.65 25.27 -5.52
CA GLY A 6 -42.31 24.79 -5.08
C GLY A 6 -41.99 23.39 -5.54
N LEU A 7 -42.95 22.46 -5.45
CA LEU A 7 -42.78 21.07 -5.96
C LEU A 7 -42.58 20.98 -7.47
N ARG A 8 -43.14 21.91 -8.24
CA ARG A 8 -43.03 21.96 -9.69
C ARG A 8 -41.67 22.49 -10.15
N LEU A 9 -41.05 23.38 -9.36
CA LEU A 9 -39.71 23.90 -9.61
C LEU A 9 -38.58 22.89 -9.33
N ILE A 10 -38.85 21.88 -8.50
CA ILE A 10 -37.86 20.86 -8.10
C ILE A 10 -37.81 19.70 -9.12
N LYS A 11 -38.85 19.52 -9.95
CA LYS A 11 -38.90 18.44 -10.98
C LYS A 11 -38.14 18.81 -12.25
N PRO A 12 -37.55 17.85 -12.98
CA PRO A 12 -36.99 18.08 -14.30
C PRO A 12 -38.03 18.72 -15.23
N PRO A 13 -37.64 19.67 -16.10
CA PRO A 13 -36.33 20.13 -16.52
C PRO A 13 -35.71 21.28 -15.73
N PHE A 14 -36.29 21.66 -14.59
CA PHE A 14 -35.80 22.79 -13.78
C PHE A 14 -34.54 22.42 -13.02
N PHE A 15 -33.54 23.30 -12.99
CA PHE A 15 -32.25 23.16 -12.35
C PHE A 15 -31.43 21.91 -12.83
N PRO A 16 -31.10 21.83 -14.13
CA PRO A 16 -30.21 20.76 -14.61
C PRO A 16 -28.83 20.88 -13.99
N LEU A 17 -28.20 19.75 -13.68
CA LEU A 17 -26.78 19.73 -13.37
C LEU A 17 -25.99 20.00 -14.67
N LYS A 18 -25.10 21.00 -14.68
CA LYS A 18 -24.32 21.40 -15.86
C LYS A 18 -22.86 21.07 -15.74
N GLU A 19 -22.31 21.11 -14.55
CA GLU A 19 -20.87 20.99 -14.30
C GLU A 19 -20.57 20.09 -13.11
N ILE A 20 -19.55 19.25 -13.25
CA ILE A 20 -18.97 18.49 -12.16
C ILE A 20 -17.50 18.86 -12.13
N ASN A 21 -17.09 19.58 -11.10
CA ASN A 21 -15.72 19.97 -10.87
C ASN A 21 -15.06 18.96 -9.92
N ILE A 22 -13.99 18.31 -10.37
CA ILE A 22 -13.29 17.30 -9.60
C ILE A 22 -11.95 17.86 -9.15
N GLN A 23 -11.73 17.85 -7.85
CA GLN A 23 -10.49 18.24 -7.22
C GLN A 23 -9.83 17.03 -6.56
N VAL A 24 -8.57 16.80 -6.87
CA VAL A 24 -7.76 15.74 -6.24
C VAL A 24 -6.97 16.35 -5.10
N ILE A 25 -7.08 15.74 -3.92
CA ILE A 25 -6.26 16.10 -2.76
C ILE A 25 -5.33 14.95 -2.39
N ASN A 26 -4.19 15.29 -1.82
CA ASN A 26 -3.35 14.32 -1.12
C ASN A 26 -3.62 14.38 0.39
N GLY A 27 -3.10 13.42 1.15
CA GLY A 27 -3.25 13.34 2.60
C GLY A 27 -2.76 14.54 3.40
N THR A 28 -2.07 15.49 2.76
CA THR A 28 -1.67 16.78 3.37
C THR A 28 -2.64 17.91 3.02
N GLY A 29 -3.74 17.61 2.29
CA GLY A 29 -4.75 18.61 1.91
C GLY A 29 -4.34 19.57 0.80
N SER A 30 -3.19 19.32 0.14
CA SER A 30 -2.76 20.12 -1.01
C SER A 30 -3.61 19.75 -2.22
N SER A 31 -4.37 20.70 -2.73
CA SER A 31 -5.14 20.61 -3.97
C SER A 31 -4.23 20.97 -5.15
N ASN A 32 -4.34 20.28 -6.25
CA ASN A 32 -3.70 20.41 -7.57
C ASN A 32 -2.85 19.19 -7.98
N MET A 33 -3.22 18.00 -7.54
CA MET A 33 -2.67 16.77 -8.14
C MET A 33 -3.59 16.30 -9.29
N GLU A 34 -2.98 15.80 -10.33
CA GLU A 34 -3.71 15.06 -11.37
C GLU A 34 -4.06 13.66 -10.85
N LEU A 35 -5.20 13.13 -11.29
CA LEU A 35 -5.61 11.75 -11.07
C LEU A 35 -4.56 10.83 -11.69
N GLN A 36 -3.98 9.94 -10.88
CA GLN A 36 -2.94 9.02 -11.33
C GLN A 36 -3.50 7.65 -11.73
N ARG A 37 -4.55 7.21 -11.05
CA ARG A 37 -5.10 5.85 -11.14
C ARG A 37 -6.53 5.81 -11.63
N ILE A 38 -7.21 6.95 -11.67
CA ILE A 38 -8.60 7.06 -12.08
C ILE A 38 -8.65 7.72 -13.44
N THR A 39 -9.35 7.09 -14.39
CA THR A 39 -9.49 7.62 -15.74
C THR A 39 -10.68 8.56 -15.86
N HIS A 40 -10.62 9.51 -16.81
CA HIS A 40 -11.76 10.36 -17.15
C HIS A 40 -13.01 9.56 -17.51
N GLU A 41 -12.86 8.41 -18.18
CA GLU A 41 -13.97 7.53 -18.55
C GLU A 41 -14.71 6.98 -17.31
N GLN A 42 -13.98 6.59 -16.26
CA GLN A 42 -14.59 6.13 -15.01
C GLN A 42 -15.41 7.23 -14.34
N ILE A 43 -14.89 8.45 -14.36
CA ILE A 43 -15.58 9.63 -13.82
C ILE A 43 -16.85 9.93 -14.64
N GLU A 44 -16.73 9.95 -15.96
CA GLU A 44 -17.88 10.16 -16.85
C GLU A 44 -18.94 9.06 -16.70
N HIS A 45 -18.52 7.81 -16.51
CA HIS A 45 -19.44 6.70 -16.25
C HIS A 45 -20.26 6.95 -14.97
N ILE A 46 -19.63 7.39 -13.88
CA ILE A 46 -20.32 7.76 -12.64
C ILE A 46 -21.27 8.92 -12.89
N ALA A 47 -20.79 9.98 -13.56
CA ALA A 47 -21.58 11.16 -13.82
C ALA A 47 -22.85 10.84 -14.63
N ARG A 48 -22.78 9.96 -15.62
CA ARG A 48 -23.91 9.61 -16.49
C ARG A 48 -24.87 8.59 -15.90
N ASN A 49 -24.34 7.61 -15.15
CA ASN A 49 -25.13 6.43 -14.75
C ASN A 49 -25.57 6.46 -13.29
N GLU A 50 -24.78 7.05 -12.42
CA GLU A 50 -25.02 7.02 -10.97
C GLU A 50 -25.66 8.31 -10.44
N ILE A 51 -25.43 9.45 -11.10
CA ILE A 51 -26.02 10.74 -10.67
C ILE A 51 -27.44 10.85 -11.23
N LYS A 52 -28.43 10.63 -10.37
CA LYS A 52 -29.85 10.70 -10.73
C LYS A 52 -30.51 11.94 -10.11
N GLY A 53 -31.42 12.56 -10.87
CA GLY A 53 -32.18 13.72 -10.44
C GLY A 53 -31.65 15.05 -11.02
N ASN A 54 -32.12 16.16 -10.46
CA ASN A 54 -31.65 17.49 -10.80
C ASN A 54 -30.75 18.05 -9.68
N PHE A 55 -30.17 19.22 -9.89
CA PHE A 55 -29.28 19.88 -8.92
C PHE A 55 -29.85 19.96 -7.49
N LEU A 56 -31.17 20.13 -7.32
CA LEU A 56 -31.80 20.24 -6.00
C LEU A 56 -32.21 18.89 -5.42
N SER A 57 -32.68 17.95 -6.27
CA SER A 57 -33.27 16.68 -5.83
C SER A 57 -32.26 15.54 -5.69
N MET A 58 -31.04 15.68 -6.27
CA MET A 58 -30.02 14.64 -6.16
C MET A 58 -29.57 14.42 -4.71
N ASN A 59 -29.32 13.17 -4.36
CA ASN A 59 -28.74 12.79 -3.09
C ASN A 59 -27.20 12.82 -3.17
N LEU A 60 -26.58 13.72 -2.42
CA LEU A 60 -25.11 13.86 -2.41
C LEU A 60 -24.40 12.66 -1.79
N VAL A 61 -25.09 11.91 -0.92
CA VAL A 61 -24.54 10.67 -0.31
C VAL A 61 -24.42 9.60 -1.38
N ASP A 62 -25.42 9.41 -2.23
CA ASP A 62 -25.37 8.43 -3.31
C ASP A 62 -24.27 8.75 -4.31
N VAL A 63 -24.10 10.05 -4.63
CA VAL A 63 -23.01 10.52 -5.48
C VAL A 63 -21.64 10.23 -4.85
N ARG A 64 -21.45 10.57 -3.58
CA ARG A 64 -20.22 10.26 -2.84
C ARG A 64 -19.93 8.75 -2.86
N ASP A 65 -20.93 7.95 -2.55
CA ASP A 65 -20.79 6.49 -2.47
C ASP A 65 -20.49 5.87 -3.84
N ALA A 66 -20.96 6.49 -4.93
CA ALA A 66 -20.59 6.11 -6.29
C ALA A 66 -19.09 6.30 -6.55
N PHE A 67 -18.50 7.40 -6.09
CA PHE A 67 -17.06 7.62 -6.18
C PHE A 67 -16.28 6.66 -5.30
N ILE A 68 -16.69 6.43 -4.06
CA ILE A 68 -16.03 5.52 -3.11
C ILE A 68 -16.03 4.06 -3.61
N ARG A 69 -16.96 3.67 -4.48
CA ARG A 69 -16.94 2.34 -5.12
C ARG A 69 -15.79 2.14 -6.11
N LEU A 70 -15.13 3.22 -6.56
CA LEU A 70 -13.90 3.09 -7.34
C LEU A 70 -12.77 2.60 -6.44
N PRO A 71 -12.10 1.48 -6.77
CA PRO A 71 -11.15 0.82 -5.87
C PRO A 71 -9.94 1.68 -5.48
N TRP A 72 -9.62 2.70 -6.29
CA TRP A 72 -8.53 3.63 -6.02
C TRP A 72 -8.95 4.86 -5.23
N ILE A 73 -10.24 5.08 -4.98
CA ILE A 73 -10.70 6.20 -4.16
C ILE A 73 -10.71 5.81 -2.69
N ARG A 74 -9.90 6.50 -1.90
CA ARG A 74 -9.87 6.40 -0.44
C ARG A 74 -11.00 7.18 0.22
N GLU A 75 -11.17 8.43 -0.21
CA GLU A 75 -12.17 9.35 0.34
C GLU A 75 -12.77 10.20 -0.78
N ALA A 76 -14.05 10.48 -0.67
CA ALA A 76 -14.75 11.41 -1.54
C ALA A 76 -15.63 12.37 -0.73
N LYS A 77 -15.59 13.66 -1.07
CA LYS A 77 -16.44 14.71 -0.50
C LYS A 77 -17.17 15.37 -1.63
N VAL A 78 -18.50 15.50 -1.52
CA VAL A 78 -19.35 16.10 -2.56
C VAL A 78 -20.07 17.30 -1.98
N LYS A 79 -19.98 18.44 -2.67
CA LYS A 79 -20.65 19.69 -2.31
C LYS A 79 -21.36 20.25 -3.51
N ARG A 80 -22.53 20.89 -3.29
CA ARG A 80 -23.21 21.66 -4.34
C ARG A 80 -22.47 22.97 -4.56
N GLU A 81 -22.27 23.30 -5.83
CA GLU A 81 -21.74 24.59 -6.28
C GLU A 81 -22.82 25.35 -7.05
N TRP A 82 -23.32 26.41 -6.45
CA TRP A 82 -24.39 27.19 -7.05
C TRP A 82 -23.93 27.91 -8.33
N PRO A 83 -24.80 28.01 -9.36
CA PRO A 83 -26.23 27.61 -9.36
C PRO A 83 -26.49 26.18 -9.89
N HIS A 84 -25.55 25.49 -10.55
CA HIS A 84 -25.82 24.26 -11.31
C HIS A 84 -24.66 23.24 -11.26
N GLY A 85 -23.69 23.40 -10.35
CA GLY A 85 -22.47 22.61 -10.29
C GLY A 85 -22.39 21.66 -9.09
N LEU A 86 -21.54 20.64 -9.22
CA LEU A 86 -21.03 19.84 -8.10
C LEU A 86 -19.53 20.03 -8.00
N ASN A 87 -19.04 20.21 -6.79
CA ASN A 87 -17.63 20.10 -6.47
C ASN A 87 -17.39 18.76 -5.76
N VAL A 88 -16.62 17.89 -6.38
CA VAL A 88 -16.25 16.57 -5.88
C VAL A 88 -14.76 16.58 -5.55
N THR A 89 -14.44 16.51 -4.27
CA THR A 89 -13.07 16.38 -3.81
C THR A 89 -12.79 14.91 -3.53
N VAL A 90 -11.79 14.34 -4.20
CA VAL A 90 -11.40 12.94 -4.07
C VAL A 90 -9.97 12.82 -3.56
N GLU A 91 -9.73 11.79 -2.78
CA GLU A 91 -8.39 11.35 -2.37
C GLU A 91 -8.15 9.94 -2.90
N GLU A 92 -7.06 9.76 -3.65
CA GLU A 92 -6.65 8.44 -4.14
C GLU A 92 -5.82 7.68 -3.10
N HIS A 93 -5.97 6.35 -3.08
CA HIS A 93 -5.04 5.48 -2.36
C HIS A 93 -3.63 5.60 -2.93
N ARG A 94 -2.65 5.75 -2.05
CA ARG A 94 -1.22 5.65 -2.41
C ARG A 94 -0.72 4.31 -1.92
N ALA A 95 -0.49 3.38 -2.85
CA ALA A 95 0.01 2.06 -2.52
C ALA A 95 1.40 2.17 -1.85
N LEU A 96 1.55 1.53 -0.69
CA LEU A 96 2.80 1.43 0.05
C LEU A 96 3.41 0.04 -0.10
N ALA A 97 2.58 -1.00 -0.08
CA ALA A 97 3.00 -2.39 -0.10
C ALA A 97 1.88 -3.32 -0.59
N HIS A 98 2.23 -4.53 -0.97
CA HIS A 98 1.29 -5.63 -1.10
C HIS A 98 0.88 -6.15 0.29
N TRP A 99 -0.40 -6.45 0.49
CA TRP A 99 -0.89 -7.18 1.66
C TRP A 99 -1.11 -8.64 1.28
N GLY A 100 -0.14 -9.48 1.65
CA GLY A 100 -0.13 -10.85 1.14
C GLY A 100 -0.09 -10.89 -0.38
N SER A 101 -0.95 -11.73 -0.99
CA SER A 101 -0.97 -11.97 -2.44
C SER A 101 -2.11 -11.27 -3.19
N HIS A 102 -3.09 -10.65 -2.51
CA HIS A 102 -4.36 -10.28 -3.16
C HIS A 102 -4.86 -8.86 -2.85
N ALA A 103 -4.15 -8.10 -2.06
CA ALA A 103 -4.55 -6.75 -1.69
C ALA A 103 -3.33 -5.82 -1.61
N LEU A 104 -3.59 -4.53 -1.44
CA LEU A 104 -2.57 -3.51 -1.20
C LEU A 104 -2.81 -2.84 0.14
N VAL A 105 -1.76 -2.26 0.69
CA VAL A 105 -1.81 -1.36 1.84
C VAL A 105 -1.41 0.03 1.39
N ASN A 106 -2.18 1.03 1.76
CA ASN A 106 -1.84 2.42 1.49
C ASN A 106 -0.91 3.01 2.56
N THR A 107 -0.49 4.25 2.35
CA THR A 107 0.40 4.98 3.29
C THR A 107 -0.22 5.24 4.67
N TYR A 108 -1.54 5.04 4.83
CA TYR A 108 -2.26 5.13 6.11
C TYR A 108 -2.36 3.78 6.83
N GLY A 109 -1.93 2.69 6.17
CA GLY A 109 -2.08 1.34 6.68
C GLY A 109 -3.46 0.72 6.44
N GLU A 110 -4.26 1.30 5.54
CA GLU A 110 -5.57 0.76 5.16
C GLU A 110 -5.40 -0.25 4.03
N VAL A 111 -6.08 -1.40 4.17
CA VAL A 111 -6.07 -2.46 3.14
C VAL A 111 -7.13 -2.15 2.08
N PHE A 112 -6.76 -2.22 0.81
CA PHE A 112 -7.67 -2.07 -0.32
C PHE A 112 -7.38 -3.10 -1.42
N ARG A 113 -8.40 -3.46 -2.19
CA ARG A 113 -8.32 -4.58 -3.14
C ARG A 113 -8.21 -4.07 -4.58
N VAL A 114 -6.97 -3.98 -5.03
CA VAL A 114 -6.64 -3.67 -6.43
C VAL A 114 -5.42 -4.50 -6.83
N SER A 115 -5.37 -4.90 -8.09
CA SER A 115 -4.19 -5.55 -8.66
C SER A 115 -3.34 -4.52 -9.39
N ILE A 116 -2.05 -4.51 -9.09
CA ILE A 116 -1.05 -3.70 -9.79
C ILE A 116 0.17 -4.56 -10.12
N ASP A 117 0.86 -4.18 -11.19
CA ASP A 117 2.13 -4.81 -11.58
C ASP A 117 3.31 -3.88 -11.22
N GLU A 118 3.37 -3.51 -9.95
CA GLU A 118 4.47 -2.71 -9.41
C GLU A 118 5.24 -3.52 -8.38
N LYS A 119 6.56 -3.37 -8.40
CA LYS A 119 7.43 -3.99 -7.40
C LYS A 119 7.36 -3.19 -6.10
N LEU A 120 6.48 -3.61 -5.22
CA LEU A 120 6.33 -3.07 -3.88
C LEU A 120 6.76 -4.11 -2.84
N PRO A 121 7.15 -3.68 -1.63
CA PRO A 121 7.38 -4.61 -0.53
C PRO A 121 6.11 -5.39 -0.19
N VAL A 122 6.29 -6.57 0.43
CA VAL A 122 5.19 -7.42 0.86
C VAL A 122 5.00 -7.32 2.36
N PHE A 123 3.79 -7.02 2.78
CA PHE A 123 3.39 -7.00 4.19
C PHE A 123 2.57 -8.24 4.51
N ILE A 124 2.94 -8.91 5.59
CA ILE A 124 2.27 -10.09 6.09
C ILE A 124 1.92 -9.85 7.56
N GLY A 125 0.66 -10.01 7.88
CA GLY A 125 0.15 -9.91 9.25
C GLY A 125 -0.89 -10.97 9.56
N PRO A 126 -1.22 -11.19 10.85
CA PRO A 126 -2.17 -12.21 11.26
C PRO A 126 -3.59 -11.94 10.78
N LYS A 127 -3.96 -10.67 10.59
CA LYS A 127 -5.27 -10.21 10.11
C LYS A 127 -5.13 -8.86 9.41
N GLU A 128 -6.11 -8.47 8.61
CA GLU A 128 -6.14 -7.15 7.95
C GLU A 128 -6.06 -5.98 8.96
N ASP A 129 -6.64 -6.12 10.14
CA ASP A 129 -6.57 -5.09 11.19
C ASP A 129 -5.14 -4.77 11.65
N SER A 130 -4.19 -5.69 11.45
CA SER A 130 -2.78 -5.46 11.77
C SER A 130 -2.03 -4.67 10.70
N ALA A 131 -2.66 -4.35 9.56
CA ALA A 131 -2.00 -3.67 8.44
C ALA A 131 -1.46 -2.28 8.83
N GLN A 132 -2.19 -1.55 9.66
CA GLN A 132 -1.74 -0.25 10.16
C GLN A 132 -0.50 -0.37 11.05
N GLU A 133 -0.46 -1.35 11.95
CA GLU A 133 0.70 -1.65 12.79
C GLU A 133 1.91 -2.02 11.93
N VAL A 134 1.72 -2.90 10.94
CA VAL A 134 2.78 -3.33 10.02
C VAL A 134 3.30 -2.14 9.20
N ALA A 135 2.43 -1.29 8.66
CA ALA A 135 2.82 -0.11 7.90
C ALA A 135 3.62 0.90 8.74
N GLN A 136 3.21 1.15 9.99
CA GLN A 136 3.95 2.02 10.90
C GLN A 136 5.32 1.44 11.25
N GLN A 137 5.39 0.14 11.51
CA GLN A 137 6.65 -0.51 11.85
C GLN A 137 7.60 -0.61 10.65
N TYR A 138 7.08 -0.83 9.45
CA TYR A 138 7.84 -0.74 8.21
C TYR A 138 8.54 0.61 8.06
N GLN A 139 7.84 1.72 8.29
CA GLN A 139 8.43 3.06 8.22
C GLN A 139 9.53 3.29 9.26
N ARG A 140 9.39 2.71 10.47
CA ARG A 140 10.41 2.79 11.52
C ARG A 140 11.64 1.97 11.13
N PHE A 141 11.45 0.74 10.70
CA PHE A 141 12.54 -0.14 10.27
C PHE A 141 13.30 0.42 9.05
N SER A 142 12.59 0.94 8.05
CA SER A 142 13.22 1.58 6.89
C SER A 142 14.11 2.76 7.30
N ARG A 143 13.68 3.59 8.27
CA ARG A 143 14.51 4.68 8.80
C ARG A 143 15.76 4.17 9.52
N ILE A 144 15.67 3.06 10.26
CA ILE A 144 16.81 2.45 10.96
C ILE A 144 17.80 1.85 9.96
N LEU A 145 17.31 1.25 8.85
CA LEU A 145 18.13 0.63 7.82
C LEU A 145 18.74 1.63 6.82
N ALA A 146 18.19 2.84 6.72
CA ALA A 146 18.65 3.87 5.78
C ALA A 146 20.17 4.14 5.78
N PRO A 147 20.89 4.16 6.95
CA PRO A 147 22.34 4.37 6.97
C PRO A 147 23.16 3.30 6.24
N ILE A 148 22.63 2.09 6.08
CA ILE A 148 23.30 0.98 5.38
C ILE A 148 22.73 0.74 3.97
N GLN A 149 21.81 1.59 3.50
CA GLN A 149 21.21 1.56 2.17
C GLN A 149 20.60 0.20 1.83
N GLN A 150 19.88 -0.40 2.78
CA GLN A 150 19.14 -1.63 2.58
C GLN A 150 17.64 -1.38 2.69
N ASP A 151 16.90 -1.91 1.73
CA ASP A 151 15.46 -1.83 1.67
C ASP A 151 14.81 -3.12 2.15
N ILE A 152 13.58 -3.00 2.63
CA ILE A 152 12.78 -4.13 3.09
C ILE A 152 11.96 -4.63 1.91
N ALA A 153 12.19 -5.87 1.49
CA ALA A 153 11.38 -6.54 0.48
C ALA A 153 10.12 -7.19 1.09
N GLU A 154 10.22 -7.71 2.32
CA GLU A 154 9.09 -8.31 3.04
C GLU A 154 9.16 -7.98 4.54
N ILE A 155 8.01 -7.69 5.15
CA ILE A 155 7.84 -7.59 6.59
C ILE A 155 6.73 -8.51 7.05
N ASN A 156 7.00 -9.29 8.09
CA ASN A 156 6.08 -10.29 8.61
C ASN A 156 5.86 -10.10 10.12
N LEU A 157 4.60 -9.90 10.50
CA LEU A 157 4.13 -9.93 11.88
C LEU A 157 3.41 -11.25 12.13
N SER A 158 3.98 -12.11 12.95
CA SER A 158 3.36 -13.38 13.31
C SER A 158 2.16 -13.20 14.25
N PRO A 159 1.24 -14.20 14.35
CA PRO A 159 0.14 -14.17 15.34
C PRO A 159 0.58 -14.07 16.79
N ARG A 160 1.87 -14.34 17.08
CA ARG A 160 2.48 -14.20 18.41
C ARG A 160 3.21 -12.87 18.59
N HIS A 161 2.96 -11.89 17.70
CA HIS A 161 3.61 -10.58 17.67
C HIS A 161 5.15 -10.63 17.56
N ALA A 162 5.68 -11.65 16.87
CA ALA A 162 7.10 -11.69 16.51
C ALA A 162 7.30 -11.11 15.11
N TRP A 163 8.32 -10.27 14.97
CA TRP A 163 8.67 -9.58 13.73
C TRP A 163 9.81 -10.27 13.02
N ARG A 164 9.65 -10.38 11.71
CA ARG A 164 10.65 -10.84 10.76
C ARG A 164 10.64 -9.89 9.58
N ILE A 165 11.81 -9.57 9.05
CA ILE A 165 11.94 -8.82 7.80
C ILE A 165 12.87 -9.55 6.84
N GLN A 166 12.60 -9.43 5.56
CA GLN A 166 13.51 -9.84 4.49
C GLN A 166 13.96 -8.58 3.76
N LEU A 167 15.26 -8.46 3.61
CA LEU A 167 15.87 -7.35 2.89
C LEU A 167 15.83 -7.61 1.38
N ASP A 168 16.00 -6.58 0.58
CA ASP A 168 16.11 -6.65 -0.88
C ASP A 168 17.28 -7.53 -1.36
N THR A 169 18.33 -7.65 -0.55
CA THR A 169 19.46 -8.58 -0.74
C THR A 169 19.10 -10.06 -0.54
N GLY A 170 17.88 -10.35 -0.06
CA GLY A 170 17.41 -11.70 0.27
C GLY A 170 17.70 -12.11 1.73
N THR A 171 18.49 -11.36 2.47
CA THR A 171 18.80 -11.65 3.88
C THR A 171 17.56 -11.55 4.76
N VAL A 172 17.28 -12.59 5.55
CA VAL A 172 16.20 -12.62 6.52
C VAL A 172 16.71 -12.21 7.90
N LEU A 173 16.08 -11.21 8.52
CA LEU A 173 16.38 -10.77 9.89
C LEU A 173 15.25 -11.17 10.83
N GLU A 174 15.54 -11.98 11.83
CA GLU A 174 14.61 -12.39 12.89
C GLU A 174 14.74 -11.45 14.09
N LEU A 175 13.74 -10.59 14.30
CA LEU A 175 13.77 -9.56 15.36
C LEU A 175 13.11 -10.03 16.67
N GLY A 176 12.12 -10.95 16.56
CA GLY A 176 11.33 -11.39 17.70
C GLY A 176 10.27 -10.39 18.12
N ARG A 177 10.00 -10.32 19.44
CA ARG A 177 8.87 -9.53 19.98
C ARG A 177 9.30 -8.30 20.78
N ASN A 178 10.45 -8.34 21.43
CA ASN A 178 10.90 -7.33 22.36
C ASN A 178 12.09 -6.57 21.78
N GLU A 179 12.19 -5.27 22.10
CA GLU A 179 13.34 -4.43 21.76
C GLU A 179 13.72 -4.46 20.26
N ILE A 180 12.70 -4.65 19.40
CA ILE A 180 12.89 -4.92 17.96
C ILE A 180 13.68 -3.81 17.25
N GLU A 181 13.44 -2.54 17.61
CA GLU A 181 14.15 -1.40 17.03
C GLU A 181 15.61 -1.34 17.53
N ILE A 182 15.84 -1.64 18.82
CA ILE A 182 17.20 -1.70 19.41
C ILE A 182 18.01 -2.82 18.75
N ARG A 183 17.41 -3.98 18.55
CA ARG A 183 18.04 -5.11 17.86
C ARG A 183 18.40 -4.79 16.41
N LEU A 184 17.48 -4.15 15.69
CA LEU A 184 17.75 -3.73 14.33
C LEU A 184 18.83 -2.64 14.29
N ALA A 185 18.83 -1.68 15.19
CA ALA A 185 19.86 -0.66 15.30
C ALA A 185 21.25 -1.27 15.60
N ARG A 186 21.31 -2.32 16.41
CA ARG A 186 22.53 -3.08 16.68
C ARG A 186 23.06 -3.76 15.40
N TYR A 187 22.18 -4.36 14.61
CA TYR A 187 22.55 -4.91 13.30
C TYR A 187 23.18 -3.84 12.41
N VAL A 188 22.54 -2.67 12.30
CA VAL A 188 23.04 -1.53 11.51
C VAL A 188 24.41 -1.05 12.00
N SER A 189 24.61 -0.95 13.31
CA SER A 189 25.88 -0.44 13.89
C SER A 189 27.09 -1.31 13.55
N VAL A 190 26.91 -2.63 13.41
CA VAL A 190 28.00 -3.56 13.07
C VAL A 190 28.06 -3.90 11.58
N TYR A 191 27.05 -3.49 10.79
CA TYR A 191 26.92 -3.87 9.39
C TYR A 191 28.17 -3.54 8.57
N ASN A 192 28.60 -2.28 8.56
CA ASN A 192 29.72 -1.82 7.75
C ASN A 192 31.08 -2.44 8.17
N HIS A 193 31.24 -2.79 9.46
CA HIS A 193 32.51 -3.28 10.00
C HIS A 193 32.67 -4.78 9.85
N SER A 194 31.59 -5.54 9.88
CA SER A 194 31.65 -7.01 9.94
C SER A 194 30.75 -7.68 8.88
N ILE A 195 29.46 -7.32 8.87
CA ILE A 195 28.46 -8.01 8.06
C ILE A 195 28.64 -7.76 6.57
N ALA A 196 28.95 -6.51 6.17
CA ALA A 196 29.16 -6.15 4.78
C ALA A 196 30.32 -6.93 4.14
N ARG A 197 31.37 -7.24 4.89
CA ARG A 197 32.50 -8.04 4.41
C ARG A 197 32.10 -9.51 4.21
N LEU A 198 31.32 -10.08 5.12
CA LEU A 198 30.77 -11.43 4.97
C LEU A 198 29.84 -11.50 3.77
N ASN A 199 29.00 -10.50 3.58
CA ASN A 199 28.01 -10.41 2.50
C ASN A 199 28.67 -10.25 1.10
N GLN A 200 29.92 -9.72 1.04
CA GLN A 200 30.70 -9.64 -0.21
C GLN A 200 31.23 -11.01 -0.65
N GLN A 201 31.49 -11.91 0.29
CA GLN A 201 31.99 -13.26 -0.02
C GLN A 201 30.83 -14.18 -0.42
N GLU A 202 29.78 -14.21 0.39
CA GLU A 202 28.53 -14.93 0.13
C GLU A 202 27.36 -14.17 0.78
N PRO A 203 26.24 -13.93 0.08
CA PRO A 203 25.10 -13.25 0.67
C PRO A 203 24.60 -14.00 1.91
N LEU A 204 24.42 -13.30 3.02
CA LEU A 204 23.87 -13.90 4.23
C LEU A 204 22.41 -14.32 3.98
N ALA A 205 22.08 -15.56 4.29
CA ALA A 205 20.71 -16.06 4.16
C ALA A 205 19.83 -15.62 5.34
N TYR A 206 20.40 -15.62 6.56
CA TYR A 206 19.62 -15.43 7.78
C TYR A 206 20.46 -14.84 8.92
N VAL A 207 19.87 -13.89 9.66
CA VAL A 207 20.46 -13.30 10.88
C VAL A 207 19.43 -13.32 11.99
N ASP A 208 19.73 -13.99 13.09
CA ASP A 208 18.90 -14.03 14.29
C ASP A 208 19.36 -12.97 15.29
N LEU A 209 18.54 -11.94 15.45
CA LEU A 209 18.81 -10.78 16.32
C LEU A 209 18.17 -10.91 17.72
N ARG A 210 17.58 -12.05 18.05
CA ARG A 210 16.86 -12.26 19.31
C ARG A 210 17.78 -12.39 20.54
N TYR A 211 19.06 -12.65 20.33
CA TYR A 211 20.03 -12.74 21.41
C TYR A 211 20.32 -11.37 22.04
N PRO A 212 20.43 -11.30 23.39
CA PRO A 212 20.63 -10.02 24.09
C PRO A 212 21.97 -9.36 23.73
N ASP A 213 23.06 -10.16 23.68
CA ASP A 213 24.43 -9.66 23.57
C ASP A 213 25.07 -9.91 22.19
N GLY A 214 24.29 -10.33 21.20
CA GLY A 214 24.83 -10.64 19.88
C GLY A 214 23.76 -11.01 18.86
N PHE A 215 24.17 -11.70 17.81
CA PHE A 215 23.31 -12.31 16.81
C PHE A 215 23.97 -13.54 16.20
N ALA A 216 23.17 -14.46 15.70
CA ALA A 216 23.64 -15.63 14.97
C ALA A 216 23.41 -15.39 13.47
N VAL A 217 24.39 -15.77 12.66
CA VAL A 217 24.31 -15.68 11.19
C VAL A 217 24.32 -17.07 10.58
N ARG A 218 23.59 -17.24 9.47
CA ARG A 218 23.63 -18.44 8.64
C ARG A 218 23.97 -18.05 7.22
N MET A 219 24.98 -18.70 6.67
CA MET A 219 25.34 -18.63 5.26
C MET A 219 24.35 -19.50 4.46
N PRO A 220 24.14 -19.23 3.14
CA PRO A 220 23.42 -20.14 2.27
C PRO A 220 24.10 -21.51 2.26
N GLU A 221 23.32 -22.59 2.21
CA GLU A 221 23.89 -23.91 1.95
C GLU A 221 24.39 -23.95 0.51
N VAL A 222 25.69 -24.03 0.33
CA VAL A 222 26.31 -24.31 -0.98
C VAL A 222 25.97 -25.77 -1.31
N THR A 223 24.95 -25.99 -2.12
CA THR A 223 24.70 -27.32 -2.67
C THR A 223 25.88 -27.65 -3.60
N PRO A 224 26.73 -28.62 -3.28
CA PRO A 224 27.83 -28.96 -4.17
C PRO A 224 27.23 -29.44 -5.48
N HIS A 225 27.56 -28.75 -6.56
CA HIS A 225 27.22 -29.20 -7.91
C HIS A 225 28.01 -30.49 -8.18
N VAL A 226 27.35 -31.63 -7.95
CA VAL A 226 27.90 -32.93 -8.33
C VAL A 226 27.83 -32.98 -9.87
N PRO A 227 28.97 -32.96 -10.57
CA PRO A 227 28.98 -33.18 -12.02
C PRO A 227 28.38 -34.55 -12.30
N ARG A 228 27.28 -34.60 -13.06
CA ARG A 228 26.82 -35.88 -13.61
C ARG A 228 27.93 -36.40 -14.53
N GLU A 229 28.69 -37.39 -14.07
CA GLU A 229 29.53 -38.19 -14.94
C GLU A 229 28.66 -38.78 -16.05
N SER A 230 28.88 -38.31 -17.26
CA SER A 230 28.33 -38.90 -18.46
C SER A 230 28.97 -40.30 -18.62
N GLY A 231 28.29 -41.31 -18.10
CA GLY A 231 28.63 -42.70 -18.31
C GLY A 231 28.62 -43.02 -19.80
N GLY A 232 29.80 -42.97 -20.41
CA GLY A 232 30.03 -43.44 -21.76
C GLY A 232 29.85 -44.94 -21.80
N ARG A 233 28.71 -45.41 -22.30
CA ARG A 233 28.56 -46.79 -22.76
C ARG A 233 29.43 -46.97 -24.00
N LYS A 234 30.59 -47.64 -23.85
CA LYS A 234 31.27 -48.29 -24.96
C LYS A 234 30.47 -49.53 -25.34
N ALA A 235 29.91 -49.52 -26.54
CA ALA A 235 29.42 -50.72 -27.22
C ALA A 235 30.65 -51.47 -27.81
N THR A 236 30.70 -52.74 -27.54
CA THR A 236 31.48 -53.73 -28.28
C THR A 236 30.50 -54.53 -29.10
#